data_37a1883ee89f246b1430a34c390eb06d
#
_entry.id   37a1883ee89f246b1430a34c390eb06d
#
_cell.length_a   1.000
_cell.length_b   1.000
_cell.length_c   1.000
_cell.angle_alpha   90.00
_cell.angle_beta   90.00
_cell.angle_gamma   90.00
#
_symmetry.space_group_name_H-M   'P 1'
#
loop_
_entity.id
_entity.type
_entity.pdbx_description
1 polymer ?
#
loop_
_entity_poly.entity_id
_entity_poly.type
_entity_poly.pdbx_seq_one_letter_code
_entity_poly.pdbx_strand_id
1 'polypeptide(L)'
;MSKARLKLCVTAVLVVSIALSVGVSVTAQDFSYDAQALPGAKPWTSEEFPNNPENFQFVVIGDRTGGANVQGTFDLAADQIRLLQPEFVINVGDMIEGYSDDPAELNAEWDETDAMLAKMGVPFFRVPGNHDIANSVAQEVYRERFGATYYSFVYGGTLFLVLDSEDPPREAPEGIRESLELYKRLQVDDPERAQAMLGDFMKDEAVVAGLSTPVEFNETQTAFIEKALLDNSDVRWTFLLLHEPAWENPSDSFKAIQEMLQDRSHTFIAGHLHYYDYDNIDGHEHITMGPAGASFHHEGPGNVDHLMWVTMTDDGPEIANIALKGIFDRKGLDPDLFGAYDRKGFD
;
A
#
# COMPACT_ATOMS: atom_id res chain seq x y z
N MET A 1 -76.60 -41.37 -51.97
CA MET A 1 -75.93 -41.48 -50.65
C MET A 1 -74.47 -41.15 -50.83
N SER A 2 -74.09 -39.91 -50.62
CA SER A 2 -72.66 -39.43 -50.75
C SER A 2 -72.26 -38.73 -49.48
N LYS A 3 -71.21 -39.26 -48.85
CA LYS A 3 -70.64 -38.71 -47.60
C LYS A 3 -69.62 -37.63 -47.96
N ALA A 4 -69.99 -36.38 -47.71
CA ALA A 4 -69.03 -35.29 -47.77
C ALA A 4 -68.06 -35.37 -46.57
N ARG A 5 -66.77 -35.45 -46.84
CA ARG A 5 -65.69 -35.30 -45.81
C ARG A 5 -65.29 -33.84 -45.70
N LEU A 6 -65.53 -33.27 -44.53
CA LEU A 6 -65.08 -31.94 -44.15
C LEU A 6 -63.61 -32.02 -43.79
N LYS A 7 -62.78 -31.37 -44.57
CA LYS A 7 -61.36 -31.19 -44.25
C LYS A 7 -61.18 -29.95 -43.35
N LEU A 8 -60.79 -30.17 -42.11
CA LEU A 8 -60.48 -29.14 -41.17
C LEU A 8 -59.00 -28.69 -41.44
N CYS A 9 -58.84 -27.50 -41.99
CA CYS A 9 -57.51 -26.86 -42.07
C CYS A 9 -57.16 -26.22 -40.71
N VAL A 10 -56.23 -26.83 -40.01
CA VAL A 10 -55.62 -26.21 -38.81
C VAL A 10 -54.45 -25.34 -39.25
N THR A 11 -54.67 -24.04 -39.21
CA THR A 11 -53.61 -23.07 -39.44
C THR A 11 -52.84 -22.91 -38.13
N ALA A 12 -51.65 -23.47 -38.05
CA ALA A 12 -50.74 -23.25 -36.92
C ALA A 12 -50.16 -21.83 -37.00
N VAL A 13 -50.59 -20.96 -36.12
CA VAL A 13 -49.96 -19.63 -35.93
C VAL A 13 -48.71 -19.83 -35.06
N LEU A 14 -47.56 -19.72 -35.69
CA LEU A 14 -46.26 -19.73 -35.01
C LEU A 14 -46.08 -18.35 -34.34
N VAL A 15 -46.30 -18.27 -33.04
CA VAL A 15 -45.94 -17.08 -32.23
C VAL A 15 -44.48 -17.18 -31.95
N VAL A 16 -43.67 -16.43 -32.72
CA VAL A 16 -42.25 -16.21 -32.41
C VAL A 16 -42.20 -15.15 -31.30
N SER A 17 -42.03 -15.62 -30.07
CA SER A 17 -41.68 -14.75 -28.94
C SER A 17 -40.24 -14.34 -29.08
N ILE A 18 -39.99 -13.12 -29.59
CA ILE A 18 -38.67 -12.46 -29.49
C ILE A 18 -38.55 -12.01 -28.05
N ALA A 19 -37.86 -12.80 -27.23
CA ALA A 19 -37.38 -12.34 -25.93
C ALA A 19 -36.28 -11.30 -26.21
N LEU A 20 -36.64 -10.02 -26.15
CA LEU A 20 -35.62 -8.97 -25.92
C LEU A 20 -35.03 -9.26 -24.54
N SER A 21 -33.87 -9.89 -24.50
CA SER A 21 -32.99 -9.80 -23.35
C SER A 21 -32.53 -8.36 -23.27
N VAL A 22 -33.24 -7.53 -22.50
CA VAL A 22 -32.68 -6.31 -21.96
C VAL A 22 -31.55 -6.80 -21.05
N GLY A 23 -30.33 -6.78 -21.57
CA GLY A 23 -29.15 -6.90 -20.76
C GLY A 23 -29.21 -5.77 -19.74
N VAL A 24 -29.66 -6.06 -18.53
CA VAL A 24 -29.37 -5.25 -17.38
C VAL A 24 -27.86 -5.42 -17.23
N SER A 25 -27.10 -4.47 -17.78
CA SER A 25 -25.73 -4.28 -17.33
C SER A 25 -25.84 -3.94 -15.85
N VAL A 26 -25.76 -4.96 -15.01
CA VAL A 26 -25.32 -4.78 -13.65
C VAL A 26 -23.89 -4.31 -13.85
N THR A 27 -23.66 -3.01 -13.75
CA THR A 27 -22.31 -2.49 -13.54
C THR A 27 -21.84 -3.23 -12.30
N ALA A 28 -20.95 -4.21 -12.49
CA ALA A 28 -20.28 -4.86 -11.40
C ALA A 28 -19.69 -3.71 -10.57
N GLN A 29 -19.88 -3.76 -9.29
CA GLN A 29 -19.29 -2.81 -8.38
C GLN A 29 -17.80 -3.08 -8.48
N ASP A 30 -17.08 -2.19 -9.15
CA ASP A 30 -15.68 -2.37 -9.52
C ASP A 30 -14.74 -2.44 -8.30
N PHE A 31 -15.28 -2.12 -7.12
CA PHE A 31 -14.66 -2.27 -5.80
C PHE A 31 -15.44 -3.27 -4.95
N SER A 32 -14.74 -4.24 -4.39
CA SER A 32 -15.32 -5.23 -3.48
C SER A 32 -14.34 -5.70 -2.41
N TYR A 33 -14.86 -6.07 -1.26
CA TYR A 33 -14.11 -6.62 -0.14
C TYR A 33 -14.98 -7.59 0.68
N ASP A 34 -14.35 -8.43 1.51
CA ASP A 34 -15.08 -9.31 2.45
C ASP A 34 -15.59 -8.49 3.65
N ALA A 35 -16.84 -8.07 3.59
CA ALA A 35 -17.48 -7.28 4.66
C ALA A 35 -17.60 -8.06 5.99
N GLN A 36 -17.51 -9.40 5.98
CA GLN A 36 -17.53 -10.20 7.20
C GLN A 36 -16.16 -10.22 7.88
N ALA A 37 -15.08 -10.20 7.09
CA ALA A 37 -13.72 -10.10 7.60
C ALA A 37 -13.40 -8.70 8.13
N LEU A 38 -14.10 -7.67 7.65
CA LEU A 38 -13.89 -6.27 8.00
C LEU A 38 -15.12 -5.62 8.63
N PRO A 39 -15.54 -6.02 9.84
CA PRO A 39 -16.65 -5.35 10.54
C PRO A 39 -16.19 -3.99 11.09
N GLY A 40 -17.12 -3.01 11.16
CA GLY A 40 -16.86 -1.70 11.79
C GLY A 40 -16.11 -0.70 10.91
N ALA A 41 -15.17 0.04 11.51
CA ALA A 41 -14.34 1.04 10.81
C ALA A 41 -13.54 0.41 9.66
N LYS A 42 -13.20 1.22 8.67
CA LYS A 42 -12.48 0.78 7.48
C LYS A 42 -11.13 1.48 7.38
N PRO A 43 -10.07 0.78 6.93
CA PRO A 43 -8.76 1.38 6.74
C PRO A 43 -8.67 2.25 5.46
N TRP A 44 -9.78 2.58 4.86
CA TRP A 44 -9.89 3.52 3.73
C TRP A 44 -10.92 4.60 4.00
N THR A 45 -10.84 5.69 3.24
CA THR A 45 -11.63 6.91 3.48
C THR A 45 -12.93 6.98 2.70
N SER A 46 -13.07 6.23 1.59
CA SER A 46 -14.25 6.23 0.73
C SER A 46 -14.37 4.92 -0.06
N GLU A 47 -15.58 4.57 -0.42
CA GLU A 47 -15.94 3.49 -1.37
C GLU A 47 -16.46 4.09 -2.70
N GLU A 48 -16.36 5.42 -2.87
CA GLU A 48 -16.72 6.12 -4.09
C GLU A 48 -15.47 6.45 -4.88
N PHE A 49 -15.38 5.96 -6.13
CA PHE A 49 -14.25 6.16 -7.03
C PHE A 49 -14.65 7.09 -8.18
N PRO A 50 -13.78 8.03 -8.61
CA PRO A 50 -14.14 9.07 -9.57
C PRO A 50 -14.26 8.59 -11.01
N ASN A 51 -13.65 7.46 -11.38
CA ASN A 51 -13.56 7.01 -12.77
C ASN A 51 -13.96 5.54 -12.96
N ASN A 52 -13.99 5.09 -14.21
CA ASN A 52 -14.31 3.72 -14.58
C ASN A 52 -13.02 2.87 -14.70
N PRO A 53 -12.93 1.73 -14.04
CA PRO A 53 -11.70 1.00 -13.74
C PRO A 53 -11.21 0.01 -14.82
N GLU A 54 -11.62 0.07 -16.08
CA GLU A 54 -11.08 -0.86 -17.10
C GLU A 54 -9.56 -0.73 -17.24
N ASN A 55 -9.03 0.53 -17.26
CA ASN A 55 -7.61 0.84 -17.22
C ASN A 55 -7.40 1.95 -16.19
N PHE A 56 -7.30 1.57 -14.94
CA PHE A 56 -7.25 2.52 -13.83
C PHE A 56 -5.83 2.90 -13.43
N GLN A 57 -5.70 4.05 -12.79
CA GLN A 57 -4.45 4.53 -12.21
C GLN A 57 -4.61 4.68 -10.70
N PHE A 58 -3.58 4.28 -9.98
CA PHE A 58 -3.48 4.55 -8.55
C PHE A 58 -2.06 5.01 -8.19
N VAL A 59 -1.95 5.60 -7.01
CA VAL A 59 -0.66 6.06 -6.48
C VAL A 59 -0.30 5.23 -5.25
N VAL A 60 0.96 4.80 -5.17
CA VAL A 60 1.56 4.36 -3.92
C VAL A 60 2.43 5.48 -3.39
N ILE A 61 2.31 5.76 -2.08
CA ILE A 61 3.09 6.80 -1.39
C ILE A 61 3.87 6.16 -0.24
N GLY A 62 5.13 6.53 -0.11
CA GLY A 62 6.02 6.06 0.95
C GLY A 62 5.82 6.79 2.27
N ASP A 63 6.72 6.52 3.18
CA ASP A 63 6.76 6.96 4.56
C ASP A 63 6.72 8.49 4.68
N ARG A 64 5.76 9.00 5.46
CA ARG A 64 5.68 10.42 5.82
C ARG A 64 6.58 10.74 7.00
N THR A 65 6.72 9.81 7.94
CA THR A 65 7.37 9.97 9.24
C THR A 65 8.51 8.97 9.43
N GLY A 66 9.07 8.90 10.61
CA GLY A 66 10.38 8.33 10.84
C GLY A 66 11.43 9.43 10.75
N GLY A 67 11.27 10.48 11.61
CA GLY A 67 11.98 11.75 11.49
C GLY A 67 11.40 12.61 10.37
N ALA A 68 10.09 12.88 10.41
CA ALA A 68 9.37 13.68 9.42
C ALA A 68 10.09 15.00 9.11
N ASN A 69 10.28 15.29 7.83
CA ASN A 69 10.92 16.53 7.45
C ASN A 69 9.96 17.71 7.62
N VAL A 70 10.51 18.81 8.14
CA VAL A 70 9.76 20.04 8.46
C VAL A 70 9.53 20.94 7.23
N GLN A 71 9.93 20.51 6.03
CA GLN A 71 9.91 21.33 4.81
C GLN A 71 8.63 21.21 4.00
N GLY A 72 7.63 20.45 4.48
CA GLY A 72 6.35 20.30 3.80
C GLY A 72 6.41 19.40 2.57
N THR A 73 7.32 18.43 2.52
CA THR A 73 7.46 17.48 1.41
C THR A 73 6.19 16.66 1.21
N PHE A 74 5.56 16.20 2.30
CA PHE A 74 4.31 15.46 2.20
C PHE A 74 3.13 16.32 1.71
N ASP A 75 3.08 17.60 2.09
CA ASP A 75 2.08 18.55 1.57
C ASP A 75 2.26 18.74 0.05
N LEU A 76 3.51 18.81 -0.44
CA LEU A 76 3.81 18.87 -1.86
C LEU A 76 3.34 17.60 -2.59
N ALA A 77 3.58 16.42 -2.00
CA ALA A 77 3.10 15.15 -2.53
C ALA A 77 1.56 15.12 -2.62
N ALA A 78 0.87 15.56 -1.56
CA ALA A 78 -0.58 15.65 -1.54
C ALA A 78 -1.14 16.60 -2.62
N ASP A 79 -0.49 17.75 -2.82
CA ASP A 79 -0.86 18.69 -3.88
C ASP A 79 -0.64 18.11 -5.29
N GLN A 80 0.43 17.35 -5.51
CA GLN A 80 0.69 16.67 -6.79
C GLN A 80 -0.34 15.57 -7.05
N ILE A 81 -0.66 14.75 -6.06
CA ILE A 81 -1.71 13.73 -6.15
C ILE A 81 -3.05 14.38 -6.53
N ARG A 82 -3.40 15.50 -5.88
CA ARG A 82 -4.61 16.26 -6.21
C ARG A 82 -4.64 16.73 -7.67
N LEU A 83 -3.48 17.06 -8.27
CA LEU A 83 -3.40 17.46 -9.68
C LEU A 83 -3.44 16.24 -10.62
N LEU A 84 -2.86 15.13 -10.23
CA LEU A 84 -2.80 13.90 -11.03
C LEU A 84 -4.13 13.14 -11.08
N GLN A 85 -4.99 13.29 -10.04
CA GLN A 85 -6.32 12.67 -9.95
C GLN A 85 -6.31 11.15 -10.20
N PRO A 86 -5.55 10.35 -9.42
CA PRO A 86 -5.66 8.89 -9.49
C PRO A 86 -7.03 8.41 -8.99
N GLU A 87 -7.36 7.15 -9.24
CA GLU A 87 -8.57 6.52 -8.69
C GLU A 87 -8.53 6.49 -7.16
N PHE A 88 -7.37 6.16 -6.62
CA PHE A 88 -7.10 6.12 -5.18
C PHE A 88 -5.60 6.24 -4.91
N VAL A 89 -5.29 6.43 -3.63
CA VAL A 89 -3.93 6.38 -3.09
C VAL A 89 -3.86 5.26 -2.06
N ILE A 90 -2.74 4.58 -1.99
CA ILE A 90 -2.42 3.64 -0.92
C ILE A 90 -1.01 3.95 -0.40
N ASN A 91 -0.82 3.97 0.93
CA ASN A 91 0.51 4.14 1.51
C ASN A 91 1.19 2.79 1.77
N VAL A 92 2.42 2.83 2.27
CA VAL A 92 3.17 1.66 2.75
C VAL A 92 3.58 1.77 4.22
N GLY A 93 2.82 2.52 5.02
CA GLY A 93 3.05 2.68 6.46
C GLY A 93 3.65 4.04 6.84
N ASP A 94 3.86 4.21 8.14
CA ASP A 94 4.54 5.32 8.80
C ASP A 94 3.97 6.70 8.47
N MET A 95 2.70 6.87 8.82
CA MET A 95 1.97 8.13 8.58
C MET A 95 2.03 9.09 9.76
N ILE A 96 2.31 8.61 10.98
CA ILE A 96 2.49 9.41 12.20
C ILE A 96 3.85 9.13 12.84
N GLU A 97 4.37 10.04 13.68
CA GLU A 97 5.63 9.75 14.42
C GLU A 97 5.41 8.66 15.48
N GLY A 98 4.24 8.55 16.04
CA GLY A 98 3.84 7.49 16.94
C GLY A 98 4.67 7.38 18.21
N TYR A 99 4.90 6.15 18.70
CA TYR A 99 5.68 5.81 19.90
C TYR A 99 5.22 6.53 21.19
N SER A 100 4.03 7.10 21.21
CA SER A 100 3.41 7.67 22.41
C SER A 100 2.52 6.64 23.11
N ASP A 101 2.51 6.68 24.44
CA ASP A 101 1.57 5.95 25.29
C ASP A 101 0.32 6.79 25.64
N ASP A 102 0.22 8.03 25.12
CA ASP A 102 -0.92 8.90 25.29
C ASP A 102 -1.84 8.83 24.06
N PRO A 103 -3.05 8.25 24.19
CA PRO A 103 -4.01 8.20 23.09
C PRO A 103 -4.39 9.58 22.54
N ALA A 104 -4.32 10.64 23.35
CA ALA A 104 -4.67 11.99 22.92
C ALA A 104 -3.59 12.56 21.96
N GLU A 105 -2.31 12.29 22.22
CA GLU A 105 -1.22 12.66 21.32
C GLU A 105 -1.32 11.89 20.00
N LEU A 106 -1.50 10.56 20.05
CA LEU A 106 -1.65 9.73 18.85
C LEU A 106 -2.85 10.19 18.00
N ASN A 107 -3.98 10.47 18.63
CA ASN A 107 -5.15 11.00 17.92
C ASN A 107 -4.88 12.37 17.28
N ALA A 108 -4.13 13.25 17.94
CA ALA A 108 -3.77 14.55 17.37
C ALA A 108 -2.86 14.40 16.14
N GLU A 109 -1.89 13.48 16.15
CA GLU A 109 -1.05 13.19 14.99
C GLU A 109 -1.86 12.61 13.83
N TRP A 110 -2.80 11.71 14.11
CA TRP A 110 -3.72 11.20 13.09
C TRP A 110 -4.65 12.29 12.53
N ASP A 111 -5.15 13.19 13.36
CA ASP A 111 -6.00 14.30 12.89
C ASP A 111 -5.22 15.24 11.96
N GLU A 112 -3.95 15.52 12.25
CA GLU A 112 -3.06 16.27 11.38
C GLU A 112 -2.87 15.54 10.04
N THR A 113 -2.55 14.25 10.09
CA THR A 113 -2.35 13.41 8.91
C THR A 113 -3.63 13.34 8.07
N ASP A 114 -4.78 13.07 8.67
CA ASP A 114 -6.06 13.00 7.98
C ASP A 114 -6.41 14.34 7.29
N ALA A 115 -6.05 15.47 7.91
CA ALA A 115 -6.23 16.78 7.28
C ALA A 115 -5.35 16.98 6.02
N MET A 116 -4.14 16.41 6.00
CA MET A 116 -3.28 16.40 4.80
C MET A 116 -3.82 15.47 3.73
N LEU A 117 -4.24 14.25 4.09
CA LEU A 117 -4.83 13.28 3.17
C LEU A 117 -6.10 13.81 2.51
N ALA A 118 -6.92 14.53 3.24
CA ALA A 118 -8.13 15.15 2.71
C ALA A 118 -7.86 16.14 1.55
N LYS A 119 -6.67 16.75 1.48
CA LYS A 119 -6.28 17.63 0.37
C LYS A 119 -6.14 16.89 -0.95
N MET A 120 -5.85 15.60 -0.93
CA MET A 120 -5.71 14.77 -2.15
C MET A 120 -7.03 14.66 -2.92
N GLY A 121 -8.17 14.62 -2.21
CA GLY A 121 -9.51 14.60 -2.81
C GLY A 121 -9.89 13.28 -3.50
N VAL A 122 -9.18 12.19 -3.18
CA VAL A 122 -9.42 10.83 -3.68
C VAL A 122 -9.41 9.84 -2.53
N PRO A 123 -9.97 8.62 -2.69
CA PRO A 123 -9.90 7.57 -1.67
C PRO A 123 -8.45 7.27 -1.27
N PHE A 124 -8.24 7.03 0.02
CA PHE A 124 -6.94 6.71 0.59
C PHE A 124 -7.02 5.42 1.41
N PHE A 125 -6.18 4.44 1.09
CA PHE A 125 -6.07 3.15 1.76
C PHE A 125 -4.84 3.13 2.65
N ARG A 126 -4.97 2.59 3.87
CA ARG A 126 -3.92 2.63 4.89
C ARG A 126 -3.26 1.26 5.06
N VAL A 127 -1.94 1.25 4.96
CA VAL A 127 -1.07 0.18 5.45
C VAL A 127 -0.46 0.68 6.77
N PRO A 128 -0.51 -0.09 7.87
CA PRO A 128 0.15 0.31 9.10
C PRO A 128 1.66 0.09 9.01
N GLY A 129 2.44 1.00 9.63
CA GLY A 129 3.87 0.84 9.84
C GLY A 129 4.24 0.80 11.32
N ASN A 130 5.53 0.61 11.62
CA ASN A 130 6.00 0.48 13.00
C ASN A 130 5.83 1.77 13.83
N HIS A 131 5.77 2.93 13.19
CA HIS A 131 5.41 4.19 13.86
C HIS A 131 3.91 4.27 14.16
N ASP A 132 3.07 3.76 13.25
CA ASP A 132 1.62 3.86 13.33
C ASP A 132 1.02 3.01 14.45
N ILE A 133 1.63 1.83 14.71
CA ILE A 133 1.15 0.81 15.66
C ILE A 133 2.26 0.31 16.60
N ALA A 134 3.14 1.21 17.00
CA ALA A 134 4.37 0.97 17.74
C ALA A 134 4.21 0.24 19.09
N ASN A 135 3.04 0.31 19.71
CA ASN A 135 2.73 -0.28 20.99
C ASN A 135 1.25 -0.64 21.11
N SER A 136 0.83 -1.25 22.20
CA SER A 136 -0.57 -1.65 22.38
C SER A 136 -1.56 -0.51 22.39
N VAL A 137 -1.15 0.68 22.87
CA VAL A 137 -1.99 1.90 22.86
C VAL A 137 -2.17 2.42 21.43
N ALA A 138 -1.08 2.50 20.67
CA ALA A 138 -1.11 2.91 19.27
C ALA A 138 -1.95 1.94 18.43
N GLN A 139 -1.83 0.62 18.66
CA GLN A 139 -2.68 -0.38 18.01
C GLN A 139 -4.16 -0.21 18.33
N GLU A 140 -4.51 0.10 19.59
CA GLU A 140 -5.91 0.33 19.98
C GLU A 140 -6.44 1.57 19.28
N VAL A 141 -5.71 2.68 19.30
CA VAL A 141 -6.07 3.93 18.58
C VAL A 141 -6.24 3.68 17.09
N TYR A 142 -5.31 2.95 16.45
CA TYR A 142 -5.40 2.60 15.03
C TYR A 142 -6.68 1.79 14.73
N ARG A 143 -6.94 0.74 15.53
CA ARG A 143 -8.13 -0.12 15.35
C ARG A 143 -9.44 0.62 15.58
N GLU A 144 -9.48 1.54 16.55
CA GLU A 144 -10.66 2.37 16.79
C GLU A 144 -10.94 3.33 15.62
N ARG A 145 -9.90 3.93 15.02
CA ARG A 145 -10.03 4.89 13.93
C ARG A 145 -10.25 4.21 12.57
N PHE A 146 -9.50 3.16 12.28
CA PHE A 146 -9.36 2.61 10.93
C PHE A 146 -9.73 1.12 10.81
N GLY A 147 -9.95 0.43 11.89
CA GLY A 147 -10.36 -0.97 11.90
C GLY A 147 -9.17 -1.94 11.79
N ALA A 148 -9.23 -2.85 10.82
CA ALA A 148 -8.25 -3.91 10.67
C ALA A 148 -6.88 -3.38 10.22
N THR A 149 -5.80 -4.00 10.74
CA THR A 149 -4.42 -3.71 10.36
C THR A 149 -3.98 -4.46 9.10
N TYR A 150 -4.64 -5.58 8.78
CA TYR A 150 -4.49 -6.30 7.51
C TYR A 150 -5.86 -6.57 6.88
N TYR A 151 -5.95 -6.47 5.57
CA TYR A 151 -7.21 -6.61 4.83
C TYR A 151 -6.97 -6.82 3.34
N SER A 152 -8.03 -7.11 2.59
CA SER A 152 -7.97 -7.17 1.13
C SER A 152 -9.17 -6.49 0.49
N PHE A 153 -8.96 -6.02 -0.73
CA PHE A 153 -10.02 -5.53 -1.60
C PHE A 153 -9.70 -5.83 -3.05
N VAL A 154 -10.73 -5.82 -3.89
CA VAL A 154 -10.56 -5.93 -5.34
C VAL A 154 -11.02 -4.65 -5.99
N TYR A 155 -10.22 -4.15 -6.93
CA TYR A 155 -10.57 -3.03 -7.79
C TYR A 155 -10.15 -3.31 -9.23
N GLY A 156 -11.05 -3.14 -10.19
CA GLY A 156 -10.77 -3.36 -11.61
C GLY A 156 -10.16 -4.73 -11.95
N GLY A 157 -10.60 -5.81 -11.28
CA GLY A 157 -10.06 -7.16 -11.48
C GLY A 157 -8.63 -7.36 -10.91
N THR A 158 -8.17 -6.48 -10.05
CA THR A 158 -6.88 -6.54 -9.37
C THR A 158 -7.11 -6.71 -7.87
N LEU A 159 -6.45 -7.68 -7.25
CA LEU A 159 -6.48 -7.90 -5.81
C LEU A 159 -5.40 -7.07 -5.13
N PHE A 160 -5.77 -6.37 -4.08
CA PHE A 160 -4.88 -5.68 -3.16
C PHE A 160 -4.93 -6.38 -1.81
N LEU A 161 -3.79 -6.87 -1.36
CA LEU A 161 -3.58 -7.49 -0.05
C LEU A 161 -2.72 -6.55 0.79
N VAL A 162 -3.30 -5.96 1.81
CA VAL A 162 -2.57 -5.20 2.83
C VAL A 162 -2.21 -6.16 3.95
N LEU A 163 -0.93 -6.21 4.27
CA LEU A 163 -0.35 -7.07 5.30
C LEU A 163 0.18 -6.22 6.45
N ASP A 164 0.05 -6.74 7.66
CA ASP A 164 0.59 -6.15 8.87
C ASP A 164 1.94 -6.80 9.17
N SER A 165 3.04 -6.10 8.91
CA SER A 165 4.41 -6.55 9.19
C SER A 165 4.80 -6.38 10.66
N GLU A 166 3.94 -5.70 11.46
CA GLU A 166 4.18 -5.37 12.86
C GLU A 166 3.37 -6.25 13.84
N ASP A 167 2.82 -7.39 13.39
CA ASP A 167 2.05 -8.31 14.22
C ASP A 167 2.80 -9.63 14.46
N PRO A 168 3.32 -9.86 15.68
CA PRO A 168 3.17 -9.05 16.90
C PRO A 168 4.08 -7.81 16.89
N PRO A 169 3.64 -6.68 17.53
CA PRO A 169 4.45 -5.48 17.58
C PRO A 169 5.75 -5.72 18.34
N ARG A 170 6.81 -5.10 17.86
CA ARG A 170 8.12 -5.13 18.51
C ARG A 170 8.17 -4.07 19.60
N GLU A 171 8.99 -4.31 20.63
CA GLU A 171 9.27 -3.28 21.63
C GLU A 171 10.07 -2.16 20.99
N ALA A 172 9.57 -0.93 21.13
CA ALA A 172 10.27 0.25 20.66
C ALA A 172 11.55 0.50 21.47
N PRO A 173 12.62 1.02 20.86
CA PRO A 173 13.80 1.45 21.60
C PRO A 173 13.45 2.48 22.67
N GLU A 174 14.06 2.34 23.88
CA GLU A 174 13.87 3.31 24.96
C GLU A 174 14.30 4.72 24.51
N GLY A 175 13.45 5.72 24.75
CA GLY A 175 13.73 7.12 24.40
C GLY A 175 13.61 7.46 22.91
N ILE A 176 13.02 6.58 22.10
CA ILE A 176 12.84 6.82 20.67
C ILE A 176 11.99 8.08 20.42
N ARG A 177 10.90 8.25 21.17
CA ARG A 177 10.00 9.42 21.04
C ARG A 177 10.75 10.73 21.25
N GLU A 178 11.49 10.84 22.34
CA GLU A 178 12.30 12.02 22.66
C GLU A 178 13.37 12.28 21.59
N SER A 179 13.94 11.22 21.01
CA SER A 179 14.93 11.31 19.95
C SER A 179 14.30 11.86 18.67
N LEU A 180 13.13 11.41 18.28
CA LEU A 180 12.39 11.93 17.12
C LEU A 180 12.02 13.41 17.31
N GLU A 181 11.51 13.78 18.48
CA GLU A 181 11.20 15.19 18.80
C GLU A 181 12.44 16.08 18.80
N LEU A 182 13.59 15.58 19.28
CA LEU A 182 14.84 16.30 19.19
C LEU A 182 15.31 16.45 17.74
N TYR A 183 15.24 15.39 16.96
CA TYR A 183 15.59 15.41 15.53
C TYR A 183 14.77 16.46 14.77
N LYS A 184 13.44 16.49 14.94
CA LYS A 184 12.55 17.50 14.33
C LYS A 184 13.00 18.93 14.66
N ARG A 185 13.30 19.20 15.92
CA ARG A 185 13.81 20.54 16.32
C ARG A 185 15.14 20.86 15.67
N LEU A 186 16.08 19.91 15.67
CA LEU A 186 17.41 20.11 15.09
C LEU A 186 17.37 20.34 13.59
N GLN A 187 16.41 19.76 12.84
CA GLN A 187 16.28 20.06 11.40
C GLN A 187 16.12 21.56 11.11
N VAL A 188 15.53 22.31 12.04
CA VAL A 188 15.34 23.77 11.93
C VAL A 188 16.51 24.54 12.55
N ASP A 189 16.91 24.17 13.76
CA ASP A 189 17.84 24.94 14.58
C ASP A 189 19.32 24.67 14.26
N ASP A 190 19.65 23.42 13.89
CA ASP A 190 21.01 22.95 13.62
C ASP A 190 20.99 21.72 12.69
N PRO A 191 20.77 21.89 11.37
CA PRO A 191 20.64 20.80 10.41
C PRO A 191 21.85 19.87 10.33
N GLU A 192 23.09 20.40 10.57
CA GLU A 192 24.30 19.56 10.59
C GLU A 192 24.27 18.58 11.76
N ARG A 193 23.82 19.05 12.92
CA ARG A 193 23.66 18.21 14.11
C ARG A 193 22.51 17.20 13.94
N ALA A 194 21.41 17.58 13.27
CA ALA A 194 20.34 16.66 12.95
C ALA A 194 20.86 15.49 12.11
N GLN A 195 21.61 15.78 11.04
CA GLN A 195 22.19 14.76 10.18
C GLN A 195 23.21 13.87 10.93
N ALA A 196 24.04 14.45 11.79
CA ALA A 196 24.97 13.68 12.61
C ALA A 196 24.24 12.75 13.58
N MET A 197 23.16 13.24 14.23
CA MET A 197 22.32 12.45 15.14
C MET A 197 21.68 11.26 14.41
N LEU A 198 21.11 11.48 13.21
CA LEU A 198 20.56 10.41 12.40
C LEU A 198 21.62 9.38 12.01
N GLY A 199 22.79 9.84 11.55
CA GLY A 199 23.90 8.95 11.20
C GLY A 199 24.45 8.13 12.38
N ASP A 200 24.37 8.64 13.61
CA ASP A 200 24.75 7.90 14.81
C ASP A 200 23.65 6.91 15.21
N PHE A 201 22.38 7.27 15.09
CA PHE A 201 21.23 6.40 15.33
C PHE A 201 21.25 5.19 14.39
N MET A 202 21.50 5.39 13.10
CA MET A 202 21.57 4.32 12.11
C MET A 202 22.79 3.37 12.28
N LYS A 203 23.73 3.71 13.16
CA LYS A 203 24.87 2.84 13.53
C LYS A 203 24.69 2.16 14.89
N ASP A 204 23.63 2.49 15.60
CA ASP A 204 23.33 1.85 16.89
C ASP A 204 23.08 0.35 16.69
N GLU A 205 23.74 -0.50 17.50
CA GLU A 205 23.65 -1.95 17.35
C GLU A 205 22.23 -2.48 17.53
N ALA A 206 21.40 -1.85 18.38
CA ALA A 206 20.02 -2.27 18.59
C ALA A 206 19.14 -1.89 17.38
N VAL A 207 19.38 -0.72 16.78
CA VAL A 207 18.69 -0.28 15.56
C VAL A 207 19.03 -1.21 14.40
N VAL A 208 20.31 -1.48 14.17
CA VAL A 208 20.78 -2.39 13.11
C VAL A 208 20.21 -3.80 13.30
N ALA A 209 20.20 -4.31 14.54
CA ALA A 209 19.60 -5.60 14.85
C ALA A 209 18.09 -5.61 14.61
N GLY A 210 17.39 -4.53 14.93
CA GLY A 210 15.96 -4.36 14.67
C GLY A 210 15.65 -4.43 13.18
N LEU A 211 16.35 -3.63 12.37
CA LEU A 211 16.20 -3.59 10.91
C LEU A 211 16.55 -4.93 10.23
N SER A 212 17.37 -5.76 10.88
CA SER A 212 17.77 -7.08 10.38
C SER A 212 16.89 -8.23 10.90
N THR A 213 15.89 -7.94 11.73
CA THR A 213 15.00 -8.97 12.27
C THR A 213 14.00 -9.39 11.20
N PRO A 214 13.86 -10.72 10.91
CA PRO A 214 12.87 -11.18 9.95
C PRO A 214 11.45 -10.76 10.32
N VAL A 215 10.66 -10.35 9.32
CA VAL A 215 9.23 -10.12 9.48
C VAL A 215 8.52 -11.47 9.60
N GLU A 216 7.76 -11.66 10.67
CA GLU A 216 6.96 -12.85 10.88
C GLU A 216 5.48 -12.54 10.68
N PHE A 217 4.76 -13.48 10.08
CA PHE A 217 3.30 -13.42 9.94
C PHE A 217 2.68 -14.52 10.77
N ASN A 218 1.78 -14.18 11.68
CA ASN A 218 1.13 -15.16 12.53
C ASN A 218 0.17 -16.06 11.74
N GLU A 219 -0.22 -17.21 12.36
CA GLU A 219 -1.10 -18.19 11.69
C GLU A 219 -2.45 -17.60 11.25
N THR A 220 -3.00 -16.63 11.99
CA THR A 220 -4.28 -16.00 11.67
C THR A 220 -4.17 -15.14 10.40
N GLN A 221 -3.11 -14.35 10.29
CA GLN A 221 -2.86 -13.52 9.11
C GLN A 221 -2.49 -14.40 7.91
N THR A 222 -1.67 -15.44 8.10
CA THR A 222 -1.34 -16.39 7.03
C THR A 222 -2.58 -17.09 6.48
N ALA A 223 -3.49 -17.55 7.35
CA ALA A 223 -4.76 -18.16 6.94
C ALA A 223 -5.70 -17.15 6.23
N PHE A 224 -5.68 -15.88 6.64
CA PHE A 224 -6.38 -14.80 5.94
C PHE A 224 -5.85 -14.62 4.51
N ILE A 225 -4.51 -14.58 4.34
CA ILE A 225 -3.86 -14.44 3.03
C ILE A 225 -4.25 -15.61 2.12
N GLU A 226 -4.13 -16.86 2.60
CA GLU A 226 -4.51 -18.05 1.86
C GLU A 226 -5.97 -17.96 1.39
N LYS A 227 -6.89 -17.62 2.30
CA LYS A 227 -8.30 -17.45 1.99
C LYS A 227 -8.53 -16.36 0.93
N ALA A 228 -7.92 -15.19 1.09
CA ALA A 228 -8.08 -14.09 0.15
C ALA A 228 -7.58 -14.45 -1.26
N LEU A 229 -6.47 -15.19 -1.35
CA LEU A 229 -5.94 -15.69 -2.62
C LEU A 229 -6.86 -16.73 -3.26
N LEU A 230 -7.45 -17.65 -2.48
CA LEU A 230 -8.39 -18.67 -2.97
C LEU A 230 -9.69 -18.04 -3.46
N ASP A 231 -10.24 -17.10 -2.70
CA ASP A 231 -11.51 -16.42 -3.03
C ASP A 231 -11.39 -15.52 -4.29
N ASN A 232 -10.16 -15.11 -4.64
CA ASN A 232 -9.87 -14.22 -5.76
C ASN A 232 -8.87 -14.88 -6.74
N SER A 233 -9.14 -16.13 -7.14
CA SER A 233 -8.25 -16.91 -8.01
C SER A 233 -8.24 -16.44 -9.46
N ASP A 234 -9.19 -15.63 -9.88
CA ASP A 234 -9.44 -15.19 -11.26
C ASP A 234 -9.01 -13.72 -11.53
N VAL A 235 -8.44 -13.03 -10.54
CA VAL A 235 -7.93 -11.67 -10.73
C VAL A 235 -6.71 -11.65 -11.68
N ARG A 236 -6.59 -10.57 -12.45
CA ARG A 236 -5.50 -10.40 -13.42
C ARG A 236 -4.15 -10.08 -12.78
N TRP A 237 -4.12 -9.50 -11.57
CA TRP A 237 -2.92 -9.15 -10.82
C TRP A 237 -3.18 -9.13 -9.30
N THR A 238 -2.12 -9.31 -8.52
CA THR A 238 -2.17 -9.19 -7.06
C THR A 238 -1.07 -8.27 -6.57
N PHE A 239 -1.42 -7.18 -5.87
CA PHE A 239 -0.46 -6.37 -5.13
C PHE A 239 -0.47 -6.79 -3.67
N LEU A 240 0.72 -6.97 -3.10
CA LEU A 240 0.90 -7.18 -1.67
C LEU A 240 1.62 -5.96 -1.11
N LEU A 241 0.96 -5.25 -0.19
CA LEU A 241 1.47 -4.03 0.41
C LEU A 241 1.68 -4.28 1.91
N LEU A 242 2.88 -4.01 2.36
CA LEU A 242 3.30 -4.16 3.75
C LEU A 242 4.26 -3.01 4.08
N HIS A 243 4.58 -2.83 5.36
CA HIS A 243 5.51 -1.76 5.70
C HIS A 243 6.96 -2.21 5.60
N GLU A 244 7.36 -3.26 6.31
CA GLU A 244 8.74 -3.75 6.26
C GLU A 244 8.95 -4.70 5.06
N PRO A 245 10.04 -4.55 4.28
CA PRO A 245 10.34 -5.39 3.13
C PRO A 245 10.77 -6.80 3.54
N ALA A 246 9.80 -7.69 3.78
CA ALA A 246 10.01 -9.03 4.32
C ALA A 246 10.91 -9.93 3.44
N TRP A 247 11.13 -9.56 2.18
CA TRP A 247 12.03 -10.29 1.26
C TRP A 247 13.51 -10.06 1.51
N GLU A 248 13.90 -8.98 2.20
CA GLU A 248 15.30 -8.70 2.53
C GLU A 248 15.89 -9.75 3.48
N ASN A 249 15.09 -10.20 4.44
CA ASN A 249 15.44 -11.28 5.37
C ASN A 249 14.22 -12.21 5.58
N PRO A 250 13.92 -13.12 4.62
CA PRO A 250 12.66 -13.84 4.59
C PRO A 250 12.56 -14.89 5.70
N SER A 251 11.55 -14.74 6.56
CA SER A 251 11.14 -15.72 7.56
C SER A 251 10.50 -16.95 6.91
N ASP A 252 10.26 -18.00 7.68
CA ASP A 252 9.57 -19.19 7.17
C ASP A 252 8.08 -18.89 6.86
N SER A 253 7.44 -18.00 7.62
CA SER A 253 6.07 -17.54 7.33
C SER A 253 6.00 -16.74 6.03
N PHE A 254 6.97 -15.86 5.76
CA PHE A 254 7.03 -15.12 4.50
C PHE A 254 7.30 -16.05 3.30
N LYS A 255 8.22 -17.01 3.43
CA LYS A 255 8.45 -18.03 2.38
C LYS A 255 7.19 -18.82 2.04
N ALA A 256 6.39 -19.18 3.05
CA ALA A 256 5.11 -19.83 2.82
C ALA A 256 4.13 -18.95 2.02
N ILE A 257 4.11 -17.63 2.28
CA ILE A 257 3.32 -16.67 1.49
C ILE A 257 3.82 -16.61 0.04
N GLN A 258 5.14 -16.57 -0.19
CA GLN A 258 5.71 -16.60 -1.54
C GLN A 258 5.34 -17.89 -2.29
N GLU A 259 5.33 -19.06 -1.60
CA GLU A 259 4.89 -20.33 -2.18
C GLU A 259 3.41 -20.30 -2.61
N MET A 260 2.52 -19.63 -1.87
CA MET A 260 1.11 -19.47 -2.26
C MET A 260 0.93 -18.62 -3.52
N LEU A 261 1.92 -17.79 -3.86
CA LEU A 261 1.89 -16.81 -4.94
C LEU A 261 2.64 -17.26 -6.21
N GLN A 262 3.39 -18.38 -6.17
CA GLN A 262 4.34 -18.75 -7.22
C GLN A 262 3.73 -18.83 -8.63
N ASP A 263 2.45 -19.18 -8.75
CA ASP A 263 1.72 -19.30 -10.02
C ASP A 263 0.84 -18.07 -10.33
N ARG A 264 1.02 -16.96 -9.59
CA ARG A 264 0.23 -15.74 -9.74
C ARG A 264 1.09 -14.58 -10.20
N SER A 265 0.54 -13.76 -11.10
CA SER A 265 1.11 -12.44 -11.39
C SER A 265 0.96 -11.54 -10.18
N HIS A 266 2.07 -11.12 -9.59
CA HIS A 266 2.04 -10.30 -8.37
C HIS A 266 3.24 -9.35 -8.26
N THR A 267 3.08 -8.34 -7.41
CA THR A 267 4.12 -7.38 -7.04
C THR A 267 4.03 -7.13 -5.54
N PHE A 268 5.17 -7.20 -4.84
CA PHE A 268 5.30 -6.74 -3.46
C PHE A 268 5.75 -5.28 -3.43
N ILE A 269 5.17 -4.48 -2.53
CA ILE A 269 5.54 -3.09 -2.32
C ILE A 269 5.64 -2.83 -0.81
N ALA A 270 6.77 -2.28 -0.36
CA ALA A 270 7.02 -1.93 1.04
C ALA A 270 7.66 -0.55 1.18
N GLY A 271 7.78 -0.05 2.42
CA GLY A 271 8.45 1.19 2.82
C GLY A 271 9.60 0.94 3.79
N HIS A 272 9.56 1.61 4.96
CA HIS A 272 10.42 1.41 6.13
C HIS A 272 11.89 1.80 5.96
N LEU A 273 12.53 1.45 4.84
CA LEU A 273 13.96 1.66 4.66
C LEU A 273 14.30 3.08 4.15
N HIS A 274 13.29 3.88 3.81
CA HIS A 274 13.40 5.27 3.36
C HIS A 274 14.34 5.48 2.17
N TYR A 275 14.42 4.49 1.26
CA TYR A 275 15.06 4.62 -0.05
C TYR A 275 14.30 3.79 -1.09
N TYR A 276 14.35 4.21 -2.34
CA TYR A 276 13.76 3.45 -3.43
C TYR A 276 14.70 2.32 -3.87
N ASP A 277 14.14 1.13 -3.96
CA ASP A 277 14.85 -0.03 -4.50
C ASP A 277 13.92 -0.95 -5.27
N TYR A 278 14.49 -1.74 -6.17
CA TYR A 278 13.77 -2.67 -7.02
C TYR A 278 14.51 -4.00 -7.15
N ASP A 279 13.85 -5.07 -6.79
CA ASP A 279 14.31 -6.44 -6.97
C ASP A 279 13.37 -7.22 -7.86
N ASN A 280 13.95 -8.12 -8.67
CA ASN A 280 13.20 -9.17 -9.34
C ASN A 280 13.62 -10.51 -8.75
N ILE A 281 12.75 -11.10 -7.93
CA ILE A 281 12.98 -12.37 -7.26
C ILE A 281 12.08 -13.42 -7.92
N ASP A 282 12.68 -14.43 -8.53
CA ASP A 282 11.99 -15.54 -9.23
C ASP A 282 10.97 -15.07 -10.30
N GLY A 283 11.23 -13.92 -10.93
CA GLY A 283 10.39 -13.35 -11.98
C GLY A 283 9.31 -12.40 -11.45
N HIS A 284 9.23 -12.15 -10.16
CA HIS A 284 8.26 -11.27 -9.52
C HIS A 284 8.93 -10.00 -8.98
N GLU A 285 8.21 -8.89 -9.06
CA GLU A 285 8.70 -7.56 -8.66
C GLU A 285 8.54 -7.35 -7.16
N HIS A 286 9.61 -6.89 -6.52
CA HIS A 286 9.65 -6.48 -5.12
C HIS A 286 10.19 -5.05 -5.08
N ILE A 287 9.41 -4.13 -4.54
CA ILE A 287 9.70 -2.70 -4.62
C ILE A 287 9.70 -2.11 -3.22
N THR A 288 10.85 -1.56 -2.82
CA THR A 288 10.93 -0.71 -1.63
C THR A 288 10.70 0.74 -2.04
N MET A 289 9.74 1.40 -1.41
CA MET A 289 9.43 2.80 -1.68
C MET A 289 10.44 3.73 -1.02
N GLY A 290 10.88 4.75 -1.74
CA GLY A 290 11.46 5.93 -1.12
C GLY A 290 10.39 6.70 -0.34
N PRO A 291 10.79 7.57 0.60
CA PRO A 291 9.84 8.27 1.45
C PRO A 291 9.07 9.36 0.69
N ALA A 292 8.04 9.87 1.34
CA ALA A 292 7.32 11.07 0.92
C ALA A 292 7.31 12.11 2.06
N GLY A 293 8.48 12.33 2.66
CA GLY A 293 8.69 13.29 3.74
C GLY A 293 9.39 12.75 4.98
N ALA A 294 9.63 11.46 5.09
CA ALA A 294 10.49 10.90 6.13
C ALA A 294 11.97 11.24 5.89
N SER A 295 12.81 11.07 6.91
CA SER A 295 14.25 11.25 6.79
C SER A 295 14.87 10.17 5.90
N PHE A 296 15.90 10.50 5.14
CA PHE A 296 16.68 9.49 4.43
C PHE A 296 17.66 8.80 5.38
N HIS A 297 17.66 7.48 5.38
CA HIS A 297 18.54 6.66 6.20
C HIS A 297 19.91 6.39 5.55
N HIS A 298 20.03 6.63 4.25
CA HIS A 298 21.22 6.35 3.44
C HIS A 298 21.62 7.52 2.58
N GLU A 299 22.80 7.43 1.97
CA GLU A 299 23.19 8.26 0.85
C GLU A 299 23.19 7.44 -0.43
N GLY A 300 22.64 7.98 -1.51
CA GLY A 300 22.64 7.31 -2.79
C GLY A 300 21.46 7.64 -3.70
N PRO A 301 21.41 7.07 -4.89
CA PRO A 301 20.39 7.38 -5.89
C PRO A 301 18.96 6.95 -5.51
N GLY A 302 18.81 6.02 -4.55
CA GLY A 302 17.51 5.64 -3.99
C GLY A 302 16.91 6.66 -3.02
N ASN A 303 17.70 7.67 -2.57
CA ASN A 303 17.26 8.76 -1.69
C ASN A 303 16.42 9.76 -2.49
N VAL A 304 15.16 9.47 -2.66
CA VAL A 304 14.24 10.28 -3.45
C VAL A 304 12.88 10.33 -2.79
N ASP A 305 12.39 11.53 -2.53
CA ASP A 305 10.97 11.76 -2.25
C ASP A 305 10.18 11.60 -3.54
N HIS A 306 9.26 10.65 -3.60
CA HIS A 306 8.54 10.32 -4.82
C HIS A 306 7.13 9.78 -4.59
N LEU A 307 6.38 9.75 -5.66
CA LEU A 307 5.11 9.03 -5.80
C LEU A 307 5.32 7.91 -6.81
N MET A 308 4.82 6.71 -6.53
CA MET A 308 4.74 5.66 -7.53
C MET A 308 3.37 5.76 -8.23
N TRP A 309 3.39 6.11 -9.50
CA TRP A 309 2.21 6.11 -10.35
C TRP A 309 2.09 4.75 -11.04
N VAL A 310 1.01 4.05 -10.79
CA VAL A 310 0.75 2.73 -11.37
C VAL A 310 -0.44 2.85 -12.32
N THR A 311 -0.27 2.44 -13.57
CA THR A 311 -1.35 2.25 -14.53
C THR A 311 -1.58 0.76 -14.74
N MET A 312 -2.73 0.27 -14.32
CA MET A 312 -3.11 -1.11 -14.61
C MET A 312 -3.57 -1.24 -16.05
N THR A 313 -2.93 -2.12 -16.80
CA THR A 313 -3.28 -2.48 -18.17
C THR A 313 -3.70 -3.95 -18.25
N ASP A 314 -4.13 -4.41 -19.44
CA ASP A 314 -4.44 -5.84 -19.66
C ASP A 314 -3.20 -6.73 -19.53
N ASP A 315 -2.01 -6.19 -19.78
CA ASP A 315 -0.72 -6.91 -19.71
C ASP A 315 -0.06 -6.83 -18.31
N GLY A 316 -0.66 -6.11 -17.36
CA GLY A 316 -0.14 -5.91 -15.99
C GLY A 316 0.11 -4.44 -15.66
N PRO A 317 0.82 -4.15 -14.54
CA PRO A 317 1.10 -2.79 -14.10
C PRO A 317 2.22 -2.13 -14.90
N GLU A 318 1.96 -0.94 -15.43
CA GLU A 318 2.98 0.00 -15.87
C GLU A 318 3.27 0.99 -14.75
N ILE A 319 4.51 1.02 -14.28
CA ILE A 319 4.94 1.81 -13.12
C ILE A 319 5.85 2.96 -13.54
N ALA A 320 5.47 4.18 -13.14
CA ALA A 320 6.30 5.36 -13.27
C ALA A 320 6.52 6.00 -11.90
N ASN A 321 7.77 6.11 -11.46
CA ASN A 321 8.09 6.87 -10.28
C ASN A 321 8.17 8.35 -10.64
N ILE A 322 7.37 9.15 -9.95
CA ILE A 322 7.34 10.62 -10.08
C ILE A 322 8.10 11.18 -8.89
N ALA A 323 9.40 11.43 -9.06
CA ALA A 323 10.13 12.19 -8.05
C ALA A 323 9.47 13.55 -7.89
N LEU A 324 9.37 14.06 -6.67
CA LEU A 324 8.84 15.41 -6.44
C LEU A 324 9.72 16.49 -7.11
N LYS A 325 10.87 16.07 -7.66
CA LYS A 325 11.80 16.89 -8.49
C LYS A 325 12.04 16.34 -9.90
N GLY A 326 11.28 15.32 -10.36
CA GLY A 326 11.43 14.71 -11.70
C GLY A 326 10.65 13.41 -11.86
N ILE A 327 10.84 12.70 -12.98
CA ILE A 327 10.18 11.42 -13.30
C ILE A 327 11.23 10.38 -13.64
N PHE A 328 11.09 9.16 -13.10
CA PHE A 328 11.92 8.00 -13.42
C PHE A 328 11.09 6.70 -13.45
N ASP A 329 11.63 5.62 -14.01
CA ASP A 329 10.92 4.35 -14.15
C ASP A 329 10.99 3.47 -12.88
N ARG A 330 10.37 2.27 -12.91
CA ARG A 330 10.30 1.33 -11.79
C ARG A 330 11.67 0.80 -11.32
N LYS A 331 12.68 0.84 -12.20
CA LYS A 331 14.06 0.41 -11.86
C LYS A 331 14.82 1.45 -11.05
N GLY A 332 14.23 2.62 -10.80
CA GLY A 332 14.84 3.71 -10.06
C GLY A 332 15.70 4.60 -10.93
N LEU A 333 16.60 5.32 -10.27
CA LEU A 333 17.48 6.28 -10.93
C LEU A 333 18.57 5.55 -11.72
N ASP A 334 18.88 6.06 -12.93
CA ASP A 334 19.94 5.53 -13.78
C ASP A 334 21.33 5.72 -13.10
N PRO A 335 22.06 4.64 -12.78
CA PRO A 335 23.37 4.75 -12.15
C PRO A 335 24.39 5.51 -12.97
N ASP A 336 24.25 5.53 -14.30
CA ASP A 336 25.16 6.28 -15.20
C ASP A 336 24.93 7.78 -15.10
N LEU A 337 23.71 8.21 -14.73
CA LEU A 337 23.36 9.61 -14.55
C LEU A 337 23.55 10.10 -13.10
N PHE A 338 23.31 9.24 -12.11
CA PHE A 338 23.25 9.61 -10.70
C PHE A 338 24.34 8.96 -9.84
N GLY A 339 25.21 8.13 -10.43
CA GLY A 339 26.23 7.36 -9.73
C GLY A 339 25.74 5.99 -9.27
N ALA A 340 26.70 5.08 -9.08
CA ALA A 340 26.38 3.73 -8.60
C ALA A 340 25.89 3.79 -7.15
N TYR A 341 24.75 3.17 -6.89
CA TYR A 341 24.19 2.98 -5.56
C TYR A 341 24.67 1.65 -4.99
N ASP A 342 25.26 1.69 -3.81
CA ASP A 342 25.59 0.47 -3.07
C ASP A 342 24.50 0.19 -2.03
N ARG A 343 23.64 -0.80 -2.33
CA ARG A 343 22.57 -1.27 -1.46
C ARG A 343 23.07 -1.82 -0.12
N LYS A 344 24.34 -2.25 -0.12
CA LYS A 344 24.96 -2.95 1.01
C LYS A 344 25.71 -2.01 1.95
N GLY A 345 25.42 -0.72 1.91
CA GLY A 345 26.02 0.29 2.78
C GLY A 345 25.78 0.11 4.28
N PHE A 346 25.32 -1.09 4.69
CA PHE A 346 25.23 -1.56 6.07
C PHE A 346 26.28 -2.64 6.41
N ASP A 347 27.28 -2.86 5.58
CA ASP A 347 28.40 -3.78 5.89
C ASP A 347 29.48 -3.11 6.76
#